data_36d603a1f721834a9b7e2a2653b0bd9a
#
_entry.id   36d603a1f721834a9b7e2a2653b0bd9a
#
_cell.length_a   1.000
_cell.length_b   1.000
_cell.length_c   1.000
_cell.angle_alpha   90.00
_cell.angle_beta   90.00
_cell.angle_gamma   90.00
#
_symmetry.space_group_name_H-M   'P 1'
#
loop_
_entity.id
_entity.type
_entity.pdbx_description
1 polymer ?
#
loop_
_entity_poly.entity_id
_entity_poly.type
_entity_poly.pdbx_seq_one_letter_code
_entity_poly.pdbx_strand_id
1 'polypeptide(L)'
;MVDKKDIEKLIVQNKKSTLKNHWNDAFFYNTTKYSGEIKPNELLIWRSSHFLRGAYPIFRLTFDQNGKLNGIKTEKNPYYKLQKKISIVLLIVFDLILIFTTEFKPAFFGIIGISLLGFFFYLLFFNVTKYETKILTEELKEAIEKIEKENKPEFENIPKMELKKENIKEWTFTKILTRLLLYPFCFFILWICIDGFLDDGMTLHRIIGIIIALTYIVVDILMVIGKNKKLQLRRI
;
A
#
# COMPACT_ATOMS: atom_id res chain seq x y z
N MET A 1 -29.12 -6.65 -11.60
CA MET A 1 -27.86 -7.40 -11.87
C MET A 1 -27.04 -6.59 -12.86
N VAL A 2 -25.78 -6.37 -12.56
CA VAL A 2 -24.91 -5.46 -13.33
C VAL A 2 -24.20 -6.23 -14.43
N ASP A 3 -24.13 -5.63 -15.62
CA ASP A 3 -23.45 -6.22 -16.76
C ASP A 3 -21.94 -5.96 -16.72
N LYS A 4 -21.16 -6.87 -17.31
CA LYS A 4 -19.70 -6.75 -17.39
C LYS A 4 -19.25 -5.42 -17.99
N LYS A 5 -19.90 -4.96 -19.07
CA LYS A 5 -19.60 -3.69 -19.75
C LYS A 5 -19.73 -2.47 -18.84
N ASP A 6 -20.66 -2.51 -17.89
CA ASP A 6 -20.88 -1.40 -16.98
C ASP A 6 -19.81 -1.37 -15.90
N ILE A 7 -19.37 -2.54 -15.41
CA ILE A 7 -18.26 -2.62 -14.44
C ILE A 7 -16.94 -2.25 -15.11
N GLU A 8 -16.74 -2.54 -16.39
CA GLU A 8 -15.55 -2.12 -17.13
C GLU A 8 -15.36 -0.59 -17.13
N LYS A 9 -16.44 0.19 -17.03
CA LYS A 9 -16.38 1.67 -16.93
C LYS A 9 -15.67 2.16 -15.65
N LEU A 10 -15.61 1.33 -14.59
CA LEU A 10 -14.83 1.66 -13.40
C LEU A 10 -13.33 1.60 -13.64
N ILE A 11 -12.88 0.85 -14.65
CA ILE A 11 -11.47 0.66 -14.96
C ILE A 11 -10.96 1.85 -15.77
N VAL A 12 -10.19 2.72 -15.13
CA VAL A 12 -9.59 3.89 -15.80
C VAL A 12 -8.30 3.51 -16.53
N GLN A 13 -7.56 2.52 -16.00
CA GLN A 13 -6.33 2.02 -16.60
C GLN A 13 -6.42 0.52 -16.84
N ASN A 14 -6.56 0.13 -18.11
CA ASN A 14 -6.50 -1.28 -18.48
C ASN A 14 -5.03 -1.72 -18.56
N LYS A 15 -4.62 -2.61 -17.66
CA LYS A 15 -3.27 -3.16 -17.58
C LYS A 15 -3.26 -4.55 -16.97
N LYS A 16 -2.31 -5.38 -17.39
CA LYS A 16 -2.17 -6.74 -16.86
C LYS A 16 -1.79 -6.75 -15.37
N SER A 17 -2.34 -7.70 -14.61
CA SER A 17 -1.98 -7.94 -13.21
C SER A 17 -0.61 -8.62 -13.10
N THR A 18 0.47 -7.85 -13.27
CA THR A 18 1.86 -8.31 -13.18
C THR A 18 2.57 -7.70 -11.97
N LEU A 19 3.62 -8.35 -11.50
CA LEU A 19 4.45 -7.84 -10.40
C LEU A 19 4.95 -6.41 -10.67
N LYS A 20 5.40 -6.13 -11.90
CA LYS A 20 5.90 -4.81 -12.33
C LYS A 20 4.82 -3.73 -12.23
N ASN A 21 3.61 -4.04 -12.70
CA ASN A 21 2.51 -3.08 -12.66
C ASN A 21 2.04 -2.81 -11.22
N HIS A 22 1.96 -3.85 -10.38
CA HIS A 22 1.62 -3.68 -8.98
C HIS A 22 2.71 -2.95 -8.18
N TRP A 23 4.00 -3.15 -8.53
CA TRP A 23 5.11 -2.37 -8.00
C TRP A 23 4.96 -0.89 -8.33
N ASN A 24 4.72 -0.57 -9.60
CA ASN A 24 4.52 0.80 -10.05
C ASN A 24 3.32 1.46 -9.35
N ASP A 25 2.20 0.72 -9.20
CA ASP A 25 1.02 1.23 -8.48
C ASP A 25 1.30 1.48 -7.00
N ALA A 26 2.08 0.62 -6.36
CA ALA A 26 2.44 0.79 -4.96
C ALA A 26 3.32 2.03 -4.72
N PHE A 27 4.27 2.33 -5.61
CA PHE A 27 5.26 3.38 -5.39
C PHE A 27 4.95 4.68 -6.11
N PHE A 28 4.51 4.62 -7.37
CA PHE A 28 4.44 5.80 -8.24
C PHE A 28 3.01 6.28 -8.51
N TYR A 29 2.03 5.38 -8.53
CA TYR A 29 0.64 5.71 -8.88
C TYR A 29 -0.29 5.57 -7.67
N ASN A 30 -0.39 6.64 -6.88
CA ASN A 30 -1.38 6.73 -5.82
C ASN A 30 -2.71 7.22 -6.44
N THR A 31 -3.48 6.31 -7.03
CA THR A 31 -4.77 6.67 -7.63
C THR A 31 -5.90 6.13 -6.77
N THR A 32 -6.92 6.96 -6.54
CA THR A 32 -8.22 6.55 -6.00
C THR A 32 -9.07 5.84 -7.06
N LYS A 33 -8.57 5.77 -8.29
CA LYS A 33 -9.26 5.18 -9.44
C LYS A 33 -8.87 3.72 -9.59
N TYR A 34 -9.79 2.92 -10.09
CA TYR A 34 -9.53 1.51 -10.33
C TYR A 34 -8.65 1.29 -11.56
N SER A 35 -7.66 0.44 -11.39
CA SER A 35 -6.94 -0.21 -12.48
C SER A 35 -7.48 -1.62 -12.65
N GLY A 36 -7.36 -2.21 -13.83
CA GLY A 36 -7.86 -3.57 -14.01
C GLY A 36 -7.35 -4.26 -15.27
N GLU A 37 -7.52 -5.55 -15.30
CA GLU A 37 -7.25 -6.42 -16.45
C GLU A 37 -8.56 -7.02 -16.93
N ILE A 38 -8.92 -6.75 -18.18
CA ILE A 38 -10.14 -7.23 -18.82
C ILE A 38 -9.83 -8.56 -19.50
N LYS A 39 -10.50 -9.63 -19.07
CA LYS A 39 -10.42 -10.97 -19.65
C LYS A 39 -11.81 -11.42 -20.16
N PRO A 40 -11.90 -12.44 -21.02
CA PRO A 40 -13.19 -12.84 -21.62
C PRO A 40 -14.30 -13.08 -20.59
N ASN A 41 -14.04 -13.87 -19.53
CA ASN A 41 -15.03 -14.30 -18.56
C ASN A 41 -14.80 -13.74 -17.15
N GLU A 42 -13.77 -12.90 -16.95
CA GLU A 42 -13.44 -12.31 -15.66
C GLU A 42 -12.87 -10.90 -15.80
N LEU A 43 -13.04 -10.10 -14.76
CA LEU A 43 -12.36 -8.82 -14.58
C LEU A 43 -11.50 -8.89 -13.34
N LEU A 44 -10.25 -8.47 -13.43
CA LEU A 44 -9.40 -8.23 -12.29
C LEU A 44 -9.34 -6.75 -12.03
N ILE A 45 -9.85 -6.30 -10.89
CA ILE A 45 -9.91 -4.88 -10.53
C ILE A 45 -9.12 -4.66 -9.25
N TRP A 46 -8.35 -3.58 -9.20
CA TRP A 46 -7.62 -3.16 -8.00
C TRP A 46 -7.43 -1.65 -7.97
N ARG A 47 -7.21 -1.14 -6.80
CA ARG A 47 -6.72 0.23 -6.59
C ARG A 47 -5.73 0.25 -5.44
N SER A 48 -4.84 1.23 -5.41
CA SER A 48 -3.90 1.36 -4.31
C SER A 48 -4.64 1.59 -2.99
N SER A 49 -4.17 0.96 -1.92
CA SER A 49 -4.77 1.10 -0.60
C SER A 49 -4.49 2.46 0.03
N HIS A 50 -5.35 2.84 0.98
CA HIS A 50 -5.20 4.10 1.70
C HIS A 50 -4.03 4.06 2.68
N PHE A 51 -3.75 2.90 3.25
CA PHE A 51 -2.84 2.73 4.37
C PHE A 51 -1.49 2.15 3.98
N LEU A 52 -1.49 0.95 3.42
CA LEU A 52 -0.28 0.24 2.97
C LEU A 52 -0.29 0.17 1.45
N ARG A 53 0.39 1.09 0.81
CA ARG A 53 0.36 1.27 -0.66
C ARG A 53 0.49 -0.02 -1.47
N GLY A 54 1.16 -1.04 -0.96
CA GLY A 54 1.36 -2.31 -1.66
C GLY A 54 0.47 -3.47 -1.17
N ALA A 55 -0.34 -3.30 -0.12
CA ALA A 55 -1.09 -4.39 0.52
C ALA A 55 -2.55 -4.50 0.06
N TYR A 56 -2.94 -3.80 -1.01
CA TYR A 56 -4.29 -3.83 -1.53
C TYR A 56 -4.66 -5.19 -2.14
N PRO A 57 -5.94 -5.61 -2.05
CA PRO A 57 -6.44 -6.80 -2.71
C PRO A 57 -6.63 -6.59 -4.21
N ILE A 58 -6.59 -7.68 -4.97
CA ILE A 58 -7.13 -7.76 -6.32
C ILE A 58 -8.53 -8.37 -6.22
N PHE A 59 -9.51 -7.69 -6.75
CA PHE A 59 -10.87 -8.21 -6.87
C PHE A 59 -11.01 -8.95 -8.19
N ARG A 60 -11.30 -10.24 -8.12
CA ARG A 60 -11.65 -11.07 -9.26
C ARG A 60 -13.15 -11.15 -9.37
N LEU A 61 -13.71 -10.52 -10.38
CA LEU A 61 -15.13 -10.58 -10.69
C LEU A 61 -15.35 -11.63 -11.77
N THR A 62 -16.23 -12.57 -11.52
CA THR A 62 -16.61 -13.63 -12.46
C THR A 62 -18.00 -13.36 -13.01
N PHE A 63 -18.19 -13.63 -14.29
CA PHE A 63 -19.45 -13.40 -15.01
C PHE A 63 -20.02 -14.71 -15.52
N ASP A 64 -21.34 -14.76 -15.60
CA ASP A 64 -22.06 -15.86 -16.23
C ASP A 64 -22.00 -15.80 -17.75
N GLN A 65 -22.62 -16.76 -18.44
CA GLN A 65 -22.68 -16.80 -19.91
C GLN A 65 -23.40 -15.59 -20.51
N ASN A 66 -24.27 -14.94 -19.75
CA ASN A 66 -25.04 -13.76 -20.15
C ASN A 66 -24.28 -12.45 -19.82
N GLY A 67 -23.05 -12.52 -19.35
CA GLY A 67 -22.23 -11.38 -18.97
C GLY A 67 -22.65 -10.72 -17.63
N LYS A 68 -23.50 -11.35 -16.83
CA LYS A 68 -23.95 -10.82 -15.54
C LYS A 68 -23.00 -11.23 -14.43
N LEU A 69 -22.79 -10.32 -13.46
CA LEU A 69 -21.89 -10.56 -12.33
C LEU A 69 -22.39 -11.75 -11.49
N ASN A 70 -21.58 -12.80 -11.40
CA ASN A 70 -21.85 -14.02 -10.64
C ASN A 70 -21.19 -13.99 -9.25
N GLY A 71 -19.98 -13.42 -9.13
CA GLY A 71 -19.27 -13.39 -7.86
C GLY A 71 -18.07 -12.49 -7.82
N ILE A 72 -17.68 -12.14 -6.59
CA ILE A 72 -16.49 -11.32 -6.30
C ILE A 72 -15.59 -12.11 -5.35
N LYS A 73 -14.37 -12.39 -5.78
CA LYS A 73 -13.33 -13.02 -4.95
C LYS A 73 -12.18 -12.04 -4.74
N THR A 74 -11.58 -12.07 -3.54
CA THR A 74 -10.41 -11.25 -3.23
C THR A 74 -9.15 -12.09 -3.28
N GLU A 75 -8.11 -11.58 -3.93
CA GLU A 75 -6.79 -12.20 -4.02
C GLU A 75 -5.71 -11.23 -3.54
N LYS A 76 -4.63 -11.78 -2.97
CA LYS A 76 -3.46 -10.98 -2.62
C LYS A 76 -2.67 -10.66 -3.89
N ASN A 77 -2.29 -9.40 -4.06
CA ASN A 77 -1.52 -9.00 -5.22
C ASN A 77 -0.09 -9.61 -5.22
N PRO A 78 0.54 -9.78 -6.40
CA PRO A 78 1.87 -10.38 -6.53
C PRO A 78 2.96 -9.61 -5.77
N TYR A 79 2.88 -8.28 -5.71
CA TYR A 79 3.84 -7.45 -4.99
C TYR A 79 3.80 -7.73 -3.48
N TYR A 80 2.61 -7.82 -2.87
CA TYR A 80 2.46 -8.14 -1.46
C TYR A 80 3.02 -9.54 -1.13
N LYS A 81 2.79 -10.52 -2.03
CA LYS A 81 3.35 -11.88 -1.88
C LYS A 81 4.87 -11.85 -1.88
N LEU A 82 5.48 -11.07 -2.79
CA LEU A 82 6.93 -10.90 -2.87
C LEU A 82 7.48 -10.18 -1.63
N GLN A 83 6.87 -9.06 -1.24
CA GLN A 83 7.27 -8.29 -0.07
C GLN A 83 7.30 -9.15 1.20
N LYS A 84 6.27 -9.98 1.39
CA LYS A 84 6.23 -10.92 2.52
C LYS A 84 7.41 -11.90 2.50
N LYS A 85 7.74 -12.46 1.32
CA LYS A 85 8.89 -13.39 1.18
C LYS A 85 10.21 -12.68 1.49
N ILE A 86 10.41 -11.48 0.94
CA ILE A 86 11.62 -10.68 1.17
C ILE A 86 11.78 -10.36 2.67
N SER A 87 10.70 -9.95 3.35
CA SER A 87 10.75 -9.65 4.78
C SER A 87 11.18 -10.84 5.64
N ILE A 88 10.71 -12.06 5.30
CA ILE A 88 11.13 -13.27 6.01
C ILE A 88 12.62 -13.57 5.74
N VAL A 89 13.05 -13.47 4.48
CA VAL A 89 14.46 -13.70 4.12
C VAL A 89 15.38 -12.70 4.82
N LEU A 90 15.01 -11.42 4.84
CA LEU A 90 15.77 -10.38 5.55
C LEU A 90 15.88 -10.67 7.04
N LEU A 91 14.80 -11.12 7.68
CA LEU A 91 14.83 -11.49 9.10
C LEU A 91 15.83 -12.62 9.34
N ILE A 92 15.77 -13.69 8.54
CA ILE A 92 16.71 -14.83 8.64
C ILE A 92 18.16 -14.37 8.41
N VAL A 93 18.41 -13.54 7.41
CA VAL A 93 19.76 -13.00 7.12
C VAL A 93 20.27 -12.16 8.30
N PHE A 94 19.41 -11.34 8.90
CA PHE A 94 19.78 -10.55 10.09
C PHE A 94 20.15 -11.43 11.28
N ASP A 95 19.35 -12.47 11.55
CA ASP A 95 19.63 -13.44 12.62
C ASP A 95 20.97 -14.16 12.38
N LEU A 96 21.25 -14.58 11.14
CA LEU A 96 22.52 -15.20 10.78
C LEU A 96 23.70 -14.23 10.96
N ILE A 97 23.57 -12.96 10.57
CA ILE A 97 24.61 -11.97 10.79
C ILE A 97 24.92 -11.84 12.28
N LEU A 98 23.90 -11.77 13.14
CA LEU A 98 24.10 -11.71 14.60
C LEU A 98 24.87 -12.92 15.13
N ILE A 99 24.53 -14.11 14.67
CA ILE A 99 25.19 -15.36 15.10
C ILE A 99 26.70 -15.34 14.75
N PHE A 100 27.05 -14.84 13.56
CA PHE A 100 28.44 -14.86 13.09
C PHE A 100 29.29 -13.66 13.52
N THR A 101 28.67 -12.55 13.93
CA THR A 101 29.39 -11.30 14.25
C THR A 101 29.45 -10.95 15.72
N THR A 102 28.65 -11.63 16.56
CA THR A 102 28.56 -11.30 17.99
C THR A 102 28.79 -12.53 18.86
N GLU A 103 29.20 -12.32 20.12
CA GLU A 103 29.31 -13.38 21.10
C GLU A 103 27.95 -14.05 21.36
N PHE A 104 27.95 -15.30 21.80
CA PHE A 104 26.75 -16.12 21.95
C PHE A 104 25.64 -15.46 22.83
N LYS A 105 26.00 -14.89 23.98
CA LYS A 105 25.00 -14.28 24.87
C LYS A 105 24.29 -13.08 24.23
N PRO A 106 24.98 -12.03 23.74
CA PRO A 106 24.32 -10.90 23.09
C PRO A 106 23.63 -11.31 21.80
N ALA A 107 24.16 -12.26 21.03
CA ALA A 107 23.49 -12.80 19.82
C ALA A 107 22.13 -13.41 20.17
N PHE A 108 22.07 -14.25 21.21
CA PHE A 108 20.84 -14.91 21.64
C PHE A 108 19.74 -13.92 22.03
N PHE A 109 20.07 -12.91 22.86
CA PHE A 109 19.10 -11.88 23.22
C PHE A 109 18.72 -10.99 22.04
N GLY A 110 19.66 -10.69 21.13
CA GLY A 110 19.41 -9.95 19.90
C GLY A 110 18.42 -10.67 18.99
N ILE A 111 18.59 -11.97 18.76
CA ILE A 111 17.69 -12.80 17.95
C ILE A 111 16.28 -12.82 18.54
N ILE A 112 16.16 -13.04 19.85
CA ILE A 112 14.86 -12.99 20.53
C ILE A 112 14.21 -11.62 20.34
N GLY A 113 14.93 -10.53 20.57
CA GLY A 113 14.42 -9.18 20.45
C GLY A 113 13.94 -8.88 19.00
N ILE A 114 14.74 -9.21 17.98
CA ILE A 114 14.39 -9.02 16.58
C ILE A 114 13.21 -9.89 16.17
N SER A 115 13.18 -11.15 16.60
CA SER A 115 12.08 -12.07 16.33
C SER A 115 10.75 -11.60 16.94
N LEU A 116 10.77 -11.13 18.20
CA LEU A 116 9.59 -10.55 18.85
C LEU A 116 9.12 -9.28 18.14
N LEU A 117 10.04 -8.40 17.78
CA LEU A 117 9.73 -7.18 17.02
C LEU A 117 9.15 -7.52 15.65
N GLY A 118 9.77 -8.46 14.94
CA GLY A 118 9.27 -8.97 13.65
C GLY A 118 7.87 -9.57 13.74
N PHE A 119 7.61 -10.36 14.80
CA PHE A 119 6.30 -10.92 15.09
C PHE A 119 5.25 -9.84 15.37
N PHE A 120 5.60 -8.82 16.16
CA PHE A 120 4.72 -7.68 16.44
C PHE A 120 4.37 -6.92 15.14
N PHE A 121 5.34 -6.59 14.32
CA PHE A 121 5.08 -5.97 13.02
C PHE A 121 4.24 -6.85 12.11
N TYR A 122 4.49 -8.17 12.08
CA TYR A 122 3.66 -9.09 11.32
C TYR A 122 2.19 -9.03 11.74
N LEU A 123 1.89 -9.01 13.04
CA LEU A 123 0.52 -8.89 13.55
C LEU A 123 -0.11 -7.55 13.17
N LEU A 124 0.63 -6.45 13.29
CA LEU A 124 0.16 -5.13 12.88
C LEU A 124 -0.19 -5.12 11.38
N PHE A 125 0.72 -5.55 10.51
CA PHE A 125 0.50 -5.59 9.08
C PHE A 125 -0.65 -6.52 8.69
N PHE A 126 -0.81 -7.64 9.37
CA PHE A 126 -1.91 -8.57 9.14
C PHE A 126 -3.27 -7.92 9.45
N ASN A 127 -3.40 -7.27 10.60
CA ASN A 127 -4.63 -6.60 11.00
C ASN A 127 -4.97 -5.42 10.08
N VAL A 128 -3.97 -4.61 9.73
CA VAL A 128 -4.14 -3.50 8.81
C VAL A 128 -4.59 -3.97 7.42
N THR A 129 -3.95 -5.01 6.88
CA THR A 129 -4.32 -5.57 5.57
C THR A 129 -5.75 -6.11 5.59
N LYS A 130 -6.15 -6.78 6.68
CA LYS A 130 -7.52 -7.27 6.84
C LYS A 130 -8.54 -6.12 6.86
N TYR A 131 -8.25 -5.08 7.60
CA TYR A 131 -9.09 -3.89 7.70
C TYR A 131 -9.24 -3.17 6.35
N GLU A 132 -8.12 -2.92 5.65
CA GLU A 132 -8.14 -2.30 4.33
C GLU A 132 -8.87 -3.15 3.28
N THR A 133 -8.67 -4.47 3.30
CA THR A 133 -9.39 -5.37 2.40
C THR A 133 -10.89 -5.25 2.60
N LYS A 134 -11.35 -5.13 3.86
CA LYS A 134 -12.77 -4.92 4.18
C LYS A 134 -13.29 -3.61 3.60
N ILE A 135 -12.60 -2.49 3.86
CA ILE A 135 -13.00 -1.16 3.35
C ILE A 135 -13.06 -1.16 1.83
N LEU A 136 -11.99 -1.61 1.16
CA LEU A 136 -11.94 -1.61 -0.31
C LEU A 136 -13.00 -2.54 -0.93
N THR A 137 -13.39 -3.61 -0.22
CA THR A 137 -14.47 -4.50 -0.65
C THR A 137 -15.84 -3.80 -0.55
N GLU A 138 -16.08 -3.08 0.54
CA GLU A 138 -17.31 -2.31 0.76
C GLU A 138 -17.42 -1.20 -0.30
N GLU A 139 -16.35 -0.42 -0.51
CA GLU A 139 -16.32 0.62 -1.55
C GLU A 139 -16.55 0.08 -2.97
N LEU A 140 -15.99 -1.09 -3.31
CA LEU A 140 -16.25 -1.70 -4.61
C LEU A 140 -17.70 -2.14 -4.74
N LYS A 141 -18.30 -2.71 -3.69
CA LYS A 141 -19.71 -3.09 -3.68
C LYS A 141 -20.63 -1.88 -3.85
N GLU A 142 -20.36 -0.80 -3.10
CA GLU A 142 -21.09 0.47 -3.24
C GLU A 142 -21.00 1.04 -4.66
N ALA A 143 -19.80 0.99 -5.27
CA ALA A 143 -19.63 1.43 -6.65
C ALA A 143 -20.44 0.58 -7.65
N ILE A 144 -20.50 -0.74 -7.45
CA ILE A 144 -21.29 -1.66 -8.27
C ILE A 144 -22.79 -1.43 -8.06
N GLU A 145 -23.25 -1.25 -6.82
CA GLU A 145 -24.65 -0.95 -6.50
C GLU A 145 -25.10 0.38 -7.11
N LYS A 146 -24.22 1.37 -7.12
CA LYS A 146 -24.50 2.65 -7.77
C LYS A 146 -24.72 2.48 -9.27
N ILE A 147 -23.88 1.71 -9.95
CA ILE A 147 -24.08 1.39 -11.37
C ILE A 147 -25.39 0.63 -11.59
N GLU A 148 -25.74 -0.31 -10.70
CA GLU A 148 -27.00 -1.04 -10.80
C GLU A 148 -28.22 -0.13 -10.68
N LYS A 149 -28.17 0.86 -9.80
CA LYS A 149 -29.22 1.86 -9.63
C LYS A 149 -29.34 2.77 -10.85
N GLU A 150 -28.23 3.24 -11.39
CA GLU A 150 -28.19 4.11 -12.57
C GLU A 150 -28.73 3.44 -13.84
N ASN A 151 -28.67 2.10 -13.92
CA ASN A 151 -29.19 1.31 -15.06
C ASN A 151 -30.68 0.94 -14.93
N LYS A 152 -31.38 1.32 -13.85
CA LYS A 152 -32.84 1.11 -13.72
C LYS A 152 -33.57 2.25 -14.41
N PRO A 153 -34.57 1.96 -15.29
CA PRO A 153 -35.27 2.97 -16.09
C PRO A 153 -36.09 4.00 -15.29
N GLU A 154 -36.30 3.79 -14.02
CA GLU A 154 -37.02 4.73 -13.13
C GLU A 154 -36.22 6.00 -12.79
N PHE A 155 -34.94 6.09 -13.17
CA PHE A 155 -34.05 7.20 -12.79
C PHE A 155 -33.73 8.17 -13.94
N GLU A 156 -34.45 8.15 -15.08
CA GLU A 156 -34.20 9.09 -16.20
C GLU A 156 -34.42 10.57 -15.87
N ASN A 157 -35.06 10.90 -14.75
CA ASN A 157 -35.44 12.28 -14.39
C ASN A 157 -34.69 12.89 -13.19
N ILE A 158 -33.62 12.27 -12.70
CA ILE A 158 -32.79 12.91 -11.68
C ILE A 158 -31.66 13.65 -12.38
N PRO A 159 -31.52 14.99 -12.18
CA PRO A 159 -30.40 15.73 -12.77
C PRO A 159 -29.09 15.03 -12.38
N LYS A 160 -28.24 14.75 -13.39
CA LYS A 160 -26.92 14.13 -13.20
C LYS A 160 -26.25 14.87 -12.06
N MET A 161 -26.31 14.30 -10.88
CA MET A 161 -25.61 14.81 -9.71
C MET A 161 -24.13 14.73 -10.08
N GLU A 162 -23.56 15.88 -10.43
CA GLU A 162 -22.12 15.99 -10.62
C GLU A 162 -21.48 15.26 -9.46
N LEU A 163 -20.70 14.24 -9.77
CA LEU A 163 -19.88 13.52 -8.80
C LEU A 163 -19.10 14.61 -8.07
N LYS A 164 -19.63 15.05 -6.93
CA LYS A 164 -18.96 15.96 -6.01
C LYS A 164 -17.58 15.33 -5.83
N LYS A 165 -16.55 15.96 -6.43
CA LYS A 165 -15.16 15.59 -6.17
C LYS A 165 -15.03 15.65 -4.67
N GLU A 166 -15.23 14.52 -3.99
CA GLU A 166 -14.89 14.40 -2.59
C GLU A 166 -13.44 14.82 -2.51
N ASN A 167 -13.21 15.97 -1.93
CA ASN A 167 -11.89 16.39 -1.51
C ASN A 167 -11.44 15.35 -0.49
N ILE A 168 -10.87 14.26 -0.98
CA ILE A 168 -10.29 13.21 -0.14
C ILE A 168 -9.26 13.95 0.70
N LYS A 169 -9.57 14.11 1.96
CA LYS A 169 -8.73 14.74 2.95
C LYS A 169 -7.38 14.02 2.90
N GLU A 170 -6.38 14.60 2.24
CA GLU A 170 -5.08 13.95 1.94
C GLU A 170 -4.31 13.58 3.21
N TRP A 171 -4.74 14.09 4.36
CA TRP A 171 -4.20 13.79 5.68
C TRP A 171 -5.07 12.74 6.39
N THR A 172 -4.89 11.49 6.04
CA THR A 172 -5.48 10.40 6.79
C THR A 172 -4.72 10.26 8.11
N PHE A 173 -5.42 10.00 9.21
CA PHE A 173 -4.84 9.70 10.54
C PHE A 173 -3.62 8.79 10.47
N THR A 174 -3.63 7.86 9.56
CA THR A 174 -2.55 6.94 9.27
C THR A 174 -1.27 7.58 8.75
N LYS A 175 -1.37 8.54 7.83
CA LYS A 175 -0.19 9.26 7.32
C LYS A 175 0.48 10.04 8.45
N ILE A 176 -0.34 10.60 9.35
CA ILE A 176 0.14 11.29 10.54
C ILE A 176 0.81 10.29 11.49
N LEU A 177 0.16 9.16 11.76
CA LEU A 177 0.69 8.13 12.66
C LEU A 177 1.98 7.51 12.13
N THR A 178 2.04 7.19 10.82
CA THR A 178 3.26 6.64 10.21
C THR A 178 4.42 7.62 10.33
N ARG A 179 4.19 8.91 10.10
CA ARG A 179 5.23 9.94 10.27
C ARG A 179 5.62 10.14 11.72
N LEU A 180 4.64 10.15 12.62
CA LEU A 180 4.86 10.27 14.07
C LEU A 180 5.73 9.12 14.61
N LEU A 181 5.66 7.92 14.02
CA LEU A 181 6.47 6.77 14.39
C LEU A 181 7.81 6.73 13.65
N LEU A 182 7.83 6.98 12.35
CA LEU A 182 9.03 6.84 11.53
C LEU A 182 10.04 7.97 11.71
N TYR A 183 9.61 9.21 11.92
CA TYR A 183 10.54 10.30 12.19
C TYR A 183 11.33 10.12 13.48
N PRO A 184 10.72 9.85 14.66
CA PRO A 184 11.48 9.54 15.85
C PRO A 184 12.43 8.36 15.67
N PHE A 185 12.01 7.33 14.93
CA PHE A 185 12.86 6.18 14.64
C PHE A 185 14.07 6.55 13.75
N CYS A 186 13.88 7.38 12.72
CA CYS A 186 14.98 7.91 11.91
C CYS A 186 15.94 8.77 12.75
N PHE A 187 15.40 9.65 13.61
CA PHE A 187 16.23 10.44 14.52
C PHE A 187 16.99 9.59 15.53
N PHE A 188 16.37 8.51 16.03
CA PHE A 188 17.04 7.56 16.91
C PHE A 188 18.18 6.82 16.22
N ILE A 189 17.98 6.37 14.98
CA ILE A 189 19.07 5.79 14.16
C ILE A 189 20.18 6.78 13.93
N LEU A 190 19.86 8.03 13.57
CA LEU A 190 20.84 9.08 13.37
C LEU A 190 21.64 9.34 14.64
N TRP A 191 20.96 9.41 15.79
CA TRP A 191 21.66 9.59 17.06
C TRP A 191 22.64 8.46 17.33
N ILE A 192 22.19 7.19 17.31
CA ILE A 192 23.09 6.04 17.58
C ILE A 192 24.27 6.03 16.60
N CYS A 193 24.04 6.33 15.31
CA CYS A 193 25.10 6.33 14.32
C CYS A 193 26.09 7.48 14.54
N ILE A 194 25.61 8.67 14.96
CA ILE A 194 26.46 9.85 15.23
C ILE A 194 27.23 9.67 16.54
N ASP A 195 26.55 9.22 17.60
CA ASP A 195 27.16 8.97 18.92
C ASP A 195 28.29 7.95 18.79
N GLY A 196 28.01 6.82 18.17
CA GLY A 196 29.05 5.82 17.91
C GLY A 196 30.13 6.28 16.92
N PHE A 197 29.87 7.26 16.05
CA PHE A 197 30.90 7.88 15.21
C PHE A 197 31.92 8.71 16.03
N LEU A 198 31.40 9.42 17.06
CA LEU A 198 32.25 10.23 17.94
C LEU A 198 33.11 9.35 18.84
N ASP A 199 32.60 8.19 19.29
CA ASP A 199 33.32 7.31 20.20
C ASP A 199 34.35 6.38 19.50
N ASP A 200 33.91 5.67 18.45
CA ASP A 200 34.68 4.57 17.83
C ASP A 200 35.13 4.88 16.39
N GLY A 201 34.80 6.05 15.84
CA GLY A 201 35.10 6.43 14.48
C GLY A 201 34.12 5.91 13.41
N MET A 202 34.43 6.16 12.16
CA MET A 202 33.55 5.95 11.02
C MET A 202 33.59 4.50 10.55
N THR A 203 32.49 3.77 10.78
CA THR A 203 32.33 2.40 10.29
C THR A 203 31.31 2.36 9.14
N LEU A 204 31.46 1.41 8.21
CA LEU A 204 30.61 1.29 7.01
C LEU A 204 29.13 1.19 7.35
N HIS A 205 28.77 0.42 8.37
CA HIS A 205 27.37 0.24 8.78
C HIS A 205 26.74 1.52 9.37
N ARG A 206 27.51 2.36 10.06
CA ARG A 206 27.06 3.67 10.55
C ARG A 206 26.79 4.63 9.40
N ILE A 207 27.66 4.66 8.39
CA ILE A 207 27.45 5.45 7.17
C ILE A 207 26.18 5.03 6.47
N ILE A 208 25.96 3.73 6.28
CA ILE A 208 24.76 3.19 5.64
C ILE A 208 23.51 3.58 6.44
N GLY A 209 23.54 3.48 7.77
CA GLY A 209 22.42 3.86 8.64
C GLY A 209 22.04 5.34 8.49
N ILE A 210 23.04 6.24 8.47
CA ILE A 210 22.84 7.67 8.26
C ILE A 210 22.24 7.95 6.88
N ILE A 211 22.79 7.33 5.83
CA ILE A 211 22.30 7.51 4.45
C ILE A 211 20.83 7.07 4.35
N ILE A 212 20.46 5.91 4.89
CA ILE A 212 19.10 5.41 4.84
C ILE A 212 18.14 6.36 5.57
N ALA A 213 18.48 6.78 6.80
CA ALA A 213 17.64 7.66 7.59
C ALA A 213 17.44 9.03 6.92
N LEU A 214 18.52 9.65 6.43
CA LEU A 214 18.45 10.93 5.72
C LEU A 214 17.69 10.81 4.40
N THR A 215 17.93 9.75 3.61
CA THR A 215 17.22 9.53 2.35
C THR A 215 15.73 9.43 2.58
N TYR A 216 15.29 8.70 3.61
CA TYR A 216 13.88 8.59 3.96
C TYR A 216 13.26 9.96 4.28
N ILE A 217 13.89 10.74 5.17
CA ILE A 217 13.42 12.06 5.58
C ILE A 217 13.31 13.00 4.36
N VAL A 218 14.37 13.07 3.55
CA VAL A 218 14.42 13.96 2.38
C VAL A 218 13.35 13.58 1.36
N VAL A 219 13.21 12.29 1.03
CA VAL A 219 12.21 11.81 0.06
C VAL A 219 10.78 12.09 0.54
N ASP A 220 10.49 11.88 1.84
CA ASP A 220 9.15 12.16 2.36
C ASP A 220 8.85 13.67 2.35
N ILE A 221 9.81 14.53 2.72
CA ILE A 221 9.67 15.99 2.64
C ILE A 221 9.44 16.44 1.19
N LEU A 222 10.22 15.94 0.23
CA LEU A 222 10.05 16.29 -1.19
C LEU A 222 8.68 15.85 -1.73
N MET A 223 8.18 14.68 -1.31
CA MET A 223 6.84 14.24 -1.67
C MET A 223 5.74 15.16 -1.12
N VAL A 224 5.91 15.69 0.10
CA VAL A 224 4.96 16.64 0.70
C VAL A 224 4.95 17.96 -0.07
N ILE A 225 6.14 18.51 -0.33
CA ILE A 225 6.30 19.78 -1.04
C ILE A 225 5.79 19.67 -2.48
N GLY A 226 6.15 18.60 -3.19
CA GLY A 226 5.72 18.37 -4.58
C GLY A 226 4.20 18.24 -4.73
N LYS A 227 3.50 17.67 -3.73
CA LYS A 227 2.04 17.61 -3.71
C LYS A 227 1.39 18.96 -3.48
N ASN A 228 1.93 19.77 -2.57
CA ASN A 228 1.40 21.10 -2.30
C ASN A 228 1.49 22.01 -3.53
N LYS A 229 2.58 21.91 -4.30
CA LYS A 229 2.76 22.67 -5.55
C LYS A 229 1.75 22.28 -6.64
N LYS A 230 1.43 21.00 -6.78
CA LYS A 230 0.40 20.52 -7.73
C LYS A 230 -1.02 20.94 -7.34
N LEU A 231 -1.32 21.09 -6.06
CA LEU A 231 -2.61 21.56 -5.57
C LEU A 231 -2.81 23.06 -5.81
N GLN A 232 -1.76 23.85 -5.69
CA GLN A 232 -1.82 25.29 -6.00
C GLN A 232 -2.03 25.54 -7.50
N LEU A 233 -1.34 24.79 -8.39
CA LEU A 233 -1.50 24.92 -9.85
C LEU A 233 -2.87 24.45 -10.38
N ARG A 234 -3.67 23.71 -9.59
CA ARG A 234 -5.04 23.32 -9.95
C ARG A 234 -6.11 24.30 -9.44
N ARG A 235 -5.72 25.32 -8.69
CA ARG A 235 -6.62 26.38 -8.18
C ARG A 235 -6.58 27.67 -8.98
N ILE A 236 -5.70 27.76 -9.97
CA ILE A 236 -5.62 28.80 -10.99
C ILE A 236 -6.24 28.25 -12.27
#